data_8a8362d110f7c6c1e20e3cd2f0572f1d
#
_entry.id   8a8362d110f7c6c1e20e3cd2f0572f1d
#
_cell.length_a   1.000
_cell.length_b   1.000
_cell.length_c   1.000
_cell.angle_alpha   90.00
_cell.angle_beta   90.00
_cell.angle_gamma   90.00
#
_symmetry.space_group_name_H-M   'P 1'
#
loop_
_entity.id
_entity.type
_entity.pdbx_description
1 polymer ?
#
loop_
_entity_poly.entity_id
_entity_poly.type
_entity_poly.pdbx_seq_one_letter_code
_entity_poly.pdbx_strand_id
1 'polypeptide(L)'
;FYEEFLRELQGKKGMAVYQEMSENDDTIGAILFSIEMLIRQASWDVQPGGTTPADEEARDFVLSCMDDMSDTWSDTISEILSFLTYGWSAHEIVYKRRCGKRSDPQLRSKYTDGLIGWQKLPIRSQDTLYEWLYDDNDNIRGIIQNPPPDFGFIEIPVEKLLLFKTKSRKGNPEGRSILRNAYITRRLTHREITVQGNPRVYKALRDNLADVLAELKRIKAG
;
A
#
# COMPACT_ATOMS: atom_id res chain seq x y z
N PHE A 1 7.75 14.93 -9.86
CA PHE A 1 7.51 14.11 -11.08
C PHE A 1 6.04 13.70 -11.10
N TYR A 2 5.20 14.36 -11.89
CA TYR A 2 3.80 13.97 -12.06
C TYR A 2 3.69 13.03 -13.26
N GLU A 3 3.70 11.72 -13.01
CA GLU A 3 3.44 10.72 -14.04
C GLU A 3 1.95 10.54 -14.32
N GLU A 4 1.10 11.01 -13.40
CA GLU A 4 -0.34 10.90 -13.54
C GLU A 4 -0.90 12.08 -14.35
N PHE A 5 -1.56 11.75 -15.47
CA PHE A 5 -2.17 12.72 -16.37
C PHE A 5 -3.40 13.40 -15.76
N LEU A 6 -4.17 12.67 -14.95
CA LEU A 6 -5.39 13.19 -14.33
C LEU A 6 -5.05 13.94 -13.04
N ARG A 7 -5.32 15.22 -12.99
CA ARG A 7 -5.03 16.09 -11.83
C ARG A 7 -5.73 15.64 -10.54
N GLU A 8 -6.91 15.03 -10.68
CA GLU A 8 -7.67 14.47 -9.55
C GLU A 8 -7.04 13.23 -8.93
N LEU A 9 -6.11 12.57 -9.63
CA LEU A 9 -5.39 11.39 -9.14
C LEU A 9 -3.95 11.72 -8.71
N GLN A 10 -3.60 12.99 -8.60
CA GLN A 10 -2.27 13.42 -8.18
C GLN A 10 -2.22 13.72 -6.68
N GLY A 11 -1.14 13.32 -6.01
CA GLY A 11 -0.84 13.62 -4.61
C GLY A 11 -1.99 13.26 -3.65
N LYS A 12 -2.22 14.08 -2.64
CA LYS A 12 -3.26 13.82 -1.60
C LYS A 12 -4.68 13.67 -2.16
N LYS A 13 -5.00 14.33 -3.28
CA LYS A 13 -6.32 14.16 -3.92
C LYS A 13 -6.48 12.77 -4.50
N GLY A 14 -5.44 12.25 -5.13
CA GLY A 14 -5.42 10.89 -5.64
C GLY A 14 -5.56 9.85 -4.53
N MET A 15 -4.89 10.05 -3.40
CA MET A 15 -5.03 9.19 -2.22
C MET A 15 -6.47 9.14 -1.72
N ALA A 16 -7.13 10.29 -1.57
CA ALA A 16 -8.53 10.36 -1.15
C ALA A 16 -9.48 9.66 -2.14
N VAL A 17 -9.23 9.79 -3.44
CA VAL A 17 -10.01 9.09 -4.48
C VAL A 17 -9.84 7.58 -4.39
N TYR A 18 -8.60 7.10 -4.25
CA TYR A 18 -8.35 5.66 -4.14
C TYR A 18 -8.89 5.08 -2.83
N GLN A 19 -8.84 5.83 -1.74
CA GLN A 19 -9.47 5.46 -0.48
C GLN A 19 -10.98 5.32 -0.67
N GLU A 20 -11.64 6.32 -1.24
CA GLU A 20 -13.06 6.28 -1.51
C GLU A 20 -13.45 5.09 -2.41
N MET A 21 -12.63 4.79 -3.43
CA MET A 21 -12.85 3.62 -4.29
C MET A 21 -12.75 2.30 -3.54
N SER A 22 -11.76 2.16 -2.65
CA SER A 22 -11.54 0.92 -1.89
C SER A 22 -12.58 0.70 -0.80
N GLU A 23 -13.11 1.76 -0.20
CA GLU A 23 -14.03 1.68 0.93
C GLU A 23 -15.52 1.66 0.53
N ASN A 24 -15.86 2.30 -0.60
CA ASN A 24 -17.26 2.50 -0.98
C ASN A 24 -17.69 1.77 -2.28
N ASP A 25 -16.79 0.99 -2.90
CA ASP A 25 -17.14 0.17 -4.07
C ASP A 25 -17.08 -1.31 -3.69
N ASP A 26 -18.23 -1.96 -3.66
CA ASP A 26 -18.35 -3.36 -3.22
C ASP A 26 -17.50 -4.32 -4.02
N THR A 27 -17.37 -4.10 -5.34
CA THR A 27 -16.59 -4.96 -6.23
C THR A 27 -15.09 -4.78 -5.97
N ILE A 28 -14.64 -3.53 -5.87
CA ILE A 28 -13.24 -3.21 -5.58
C ILE A 28 -12.87 -3.71 -4.19
N GLY A 29 -13.69 -3.45 -3.18
CA GLY A 29 -13.47 -3.93 -1.82
C GLY A 29 -13.37 -5.44 -1.74
N ALA A 30 -14.27 -6.17 -2.41
CA ALA A 30 -14.24 -7.64 -2.45
C ALA A 30 -12.97 -8.20 -3.13
N ILE A 31 -12.51 -7.57 -4.21
CA ILE A 31 -11.28 -7.97 -4.91
C ILE A 31 -10.05 -7.73 -4.02
N LEU A 32 -9.93 -6.54 -3.44
CA LEU A 32 -8.81 -6.20 -2.55
C LEU A 32 -8.76 -7.14 -1.35
N PHE A 33 -9.89 -7.38 -0.70
CA PHE A 33 -10.02 -8.34 0.41
C PHE A 33 -9.61 -9.76 0.00
N SER A 34 -10.03 -10.22 -1.19
CA SER A 34 -9.67 -11.56 -1.69
C SER A 34 -8.17 -11.69 -1.92
N ILE A 35 -7.53 -10.66 -2.49
CA ILE A 35 -6.08 -10.63 -2.69
C ILE A 35 -5.37 -10.65 -1.33
N GLU A 36 -5.80 -9.83 -0.38
CA GLU A 36 -5.24 -9.80 0.96
C GLU A 36 -5.32 -11.17 1.63
N MET A 37 -6.49 -11.81 1.62
CA MET A 37 -6.67 -13.14 2.22
C MET A 37 -5.77 -14.19 1.60
N LEU A 38 -5.59 -14.18 0.29
CA LEU A 38 -4.70 -15.11 -0.40
C LEU A 38 -3.23 -14.92 0.01
N ILE A 39 -2.77 -13.67 0.12
CA ILE A 39 -1.39 -13.36 0.47
C ILE A 39 -1.12 -13.63 1.96
N ARG A 40 -2.08 -13.34 2.84
CA ARG A 40 -1.97 -13.67 4.27
C ARG A 40 -1.90 -15.16 4.57
N GLN A 41 -2.48 -15.99 3.72
CA GLN A 41 -2.41 -17.46 3.85
C GLN A 41 -1.06 -18.04 3.40
N ALA A 42 -0.25 -17.25 2.67
CA ALA A 42 1.07 -17.71 2.25
C ALA A 42 2.01 -17.88 3.46
N SER A 43 2.78 -18.98 3.44
CA SER A 43 3.86 -19.14 4.42
C SER A 43 5.05 -18.29 4.01
N TRP A 44 5.48 -17.43 4.93
CA TRP A 44 6.65 -16.59 4.74
C TRP A 44 7.86 -17.26 5.38
N ASP A 45 8.92 -17.43 4.61
CA ASP A 45 10.18 -18.02 5.05
C ASP A 45 11.35 -17.14 4.60
N VAL A 46 12.42 -17.12 5.39
CA VAL A 46 13.64 -16.38 5.08
C VAL A 46 14.68 -17.36 4.56
N GLN A 47 15.15 -17.15 3.34
CA GLN A 47 16.19 -17.96 2.75
C GLN A 47 17.57 -17.36 3.06
N PRO A 48 18.60 -18.17 3.40
CA PRO A 48 19.95 -17.68 3.59
C PRO A 48 20.51 -17.13 2.25
N GLY A 49 21.30 -16.06 2.33
CA GLY A 49 21.91 -15.44 1.13
C GLY A 49 23.01 -16.27 0.49
N GLY A 50 23.55 -17.26 1.20
CA GLY A 50 24.59 -18.16 0.76
C GLY A 50 24.58 -19.46 1.57
N THR A 51 25.71 -20.21 1.51
CA THR A 51 25.85 -21.51 2.17
C THR A 51 26.84 -21.51 3.34
N THR A 52 27.24 -20.33 3.81
CA THR A 52 28.15 -20.21 4.94
C THR A 52 27.38 -20.25 6.27
N PRO A 53 28.02 -20.66 7.38
CA PRO A 53 27.37 -20.59 8.69
C PRO A 53 26.90 -19.18 9.07
N ALA A 54 27.57 -18.13 8.60
CA ALA A 54 27.16 -16.74 8.83
C ALA A 54 25.86 -16.40 8.10
N ASP A 55 25.63 -16.96 6.91
CA ASP A 55 24.39 -16.76 6.14
C ASP A 55 23.19 -17.43 6.86
N GLU A 56 23.41 -18.61 7.47
CA GLU A 56 22.41 -19.31 8.24
C GLU A 56 22.08 -18.58 9.53
N GLU A 57 23.10 -18.07 10.24
CA GLU A 57 22.93 -17.24 11.44
C GLU A 57 22.15 -15.97 11.14
N ALA A 58 22.45 -15.30 10.03
CA ALA A 58 21.73 -14.11 9.57
C ALA A 58 20.25 -14.41 9.27
N ARG A 59 19.95 -15.55 8.58
CA ARG A 59 18.58 -16.01 8.35
C ARG A 59 17.83 -16.21 9.68
N ASP A 60 18.43 -16.97 10.59
CA ASP A 60 17.80 -17.29 11.90
C ASP A 60 17.56 -16.04 12.73
N PHE A 61 18.50 -15.08 12.65
CA PHE A 61 18.33 -13.79 13.31
C PHE A 61 17.15 -13.00 12.73
N VAL A 62 17.00 -12.94 11.41
CA VAL A 62 15.86 -12.25 10.76
C VAL A 62 14.54 -12.92 11.13
N LEU A 63 14.46 -14.26 11.09
CA LEU A 63 13.27 -15.00 11.52
C LEU A 63 12.91 -14.70 12.98
N SER A 64 13.92 -14.63 13.86
CA SER A 64 13.72 -14.28 15.27
C SER A 64 13.24 -12.83 15.45
N CYS A 65 13.66 -11.90 14.58
CA CYS A 65 13.17 -10.52 14.59
C CYS A 65 11.69 -10.45 14.18
N MET A 66 11.27 -11.21 13.16
CA MET A 66 9.87 -11.31 12.74
C MET A 66 8.98 -11.88 13.84
N ASP A 67 9.45 -12.88 14.58
CA ASP A 67 8.72 -13.50 15.70
C ASP A 67 8.65 -12.61 16.96
N ASP A 68 9.61 -11.70 17.14
CA ASP A 68 9.74 -10.85 18.32
C ASP A 68 9.07 -9.47 18.18
N MET A 69 8.45 -9.16 17.05
CA MET A 69 7.72 -7.90 16.87
C MET A 69 6.50 -7.80 17.81
N SER A 70 6.06 -6.57 18.10
CA SER A 70 4.82 -6.30 18.85
C SER A 70 3.57 -6.65 18.04
N ASP A 71 3.64 -6.47 16.72
CA ASP A 71 2.58 -6.76 15.78
C ASP A 71 2.86 -8.09 15.08
N THR A 72 1.82 -8.81 14.67
CA THR A 72 2.04 -10.07 13.96
C THR A 72 2.55 -9.81 12.54
N TRP A 73 3.34 -10.74 12.01
CA TRP A 73 3.78 -10.64 10.61
C TRP A 73 2.61 -10.58 9.63
N SER A 74 1.52 -11.29 9.94
CA SER A 74 0.30 -11.26 9.13
C SER A 74 -0.38 -9.90 9.11
N ASP A 75 -0.41 -9.18 10.24
CA ASP A 75 -0.97 -7.84 10.32
C ASP A 75 -0.07 -6.83 9.58
N THR A 76 1.26 -6.98 9.73
CA THR A 76 2.23 -6.18 8.97
C THR A 76 2.04 -6.37 7.45
N ILE A 77 1.80 -7.61 6.99
CA ILE A 77 1.51 -7.87 5.57
C ILE A 77 0.23 -7.15 5.13
N SER A 78 -0.82 -7.14 5.94
CA SER A 78 -2.06 -6.40 5.61
C SER A 78 -1.80 -4.91 5.40
N GLU A 79 -1.01 -4.29 6.27
CA GLU A 79 -0.63 -2.88 6.11
C GLU A 79 0.26 -2.65 4.88
N ILE A 80 1.21 -3.55 4.61
CA ILE A 80 2.05 -3.51 3.42
C ILE A 80 1.19 -3.51 2.16
N LEU A 81 0.16 -4.36 2.10
CA LEU A 81 -0.70 -4.50 0.93
C LEU A 81 -1.49 -3.25 0.56
N SER A 82 -1.51 -2.21 1.41
CA SER A 82 -2.03 -0.90 1.04
C SER A 82 -1.34 -0.32 -0.20
N PHE A 83 -0.12 -0.80 -0.54
CA PHE A 83 0.55 -0.41 -1.78
C PHE A 83 -0.25 -0.77 -3.05
N LEU A 84 -1.12 -1.76 -3.00
CA LEU A 84 -2.02 -2.10 -4.11
C LEU A 84 -3.02 -0.97 -4.38
N THR A 85 -3.61 -0.44 -3.30
CA THR A 85 -4.58 0.65 -3.37
C THR A 85 -3.93 1.97 -3.77
N TYR A 86 -2.80 2.33 -3.15
CA TYR A 86 -2.20 3.66 -3.32
C TYR A 86 -1.02 3.69 -4.29
N GLY A 87 -0.53 2.53 -4.73
CA GLY A 87 0.66 2.42 -5.56
C GLY A 87 1.95 2.19 -4.76
N TRP A 88 2.01 2.61 -3.52
CA TRP A 88 3.15 2.45 -2.62
C TRP A 88 2.71 2.38 -1.15
N SER A 89 3.55 1.79 -0.31
CA SER A 89 3.48 1.89 1.14
C SER A 89 4.88 2.01 1.74
N ALA A 90 5.02 2.79 2.79
CA ALA A 90 6.27 2.98 3.49
C ALA A 90 6.11 2.58 4.95
N HIS A 91 7.04 1.78 5.46
CA HIS A 91 7.04 1.31 6.83
C HIS A 91 8.35 1.72 7.50
N GLU A 92 8.26 2.34 8.67
CA GLU A 92 9.45 2.68 9.43
C GLU A 92 9.91 1.49 10.24
N ILE A 93 11.21 1.20 10.22
CA ILE A 93 11.82 0.17 11.04
C ILE A 93 12.05 0.76 12.44
N VAL A 94 11.23 0.36 13.40
CA VAL A 94 11.43 0.73 14.80
C VAL A 94 12.18 -0.40 15.51
N TYR A 95 13.31 -0.04 16.11
CA TYR A 95 14.18 -1.01 16.77
C TYR A 95 13.94 -1.10 18.27
N LYS A 96 14.19 -2.28 18.84
CA LYS A 96 14.30 -2.50 20.29
C LYS A 96 15.53 -3.32 20.61
N ARG A 97 16.05 -3.16 21.84
CA ARG A 97 17.08 -4.04 22.37
C ARG A 97 16.45 -5.27 23.02
N ARG A 98 16.88 -6.45 22.63
CA ARG A 98 16.36 -7.75 23.07
C ARG A 98 16.91 -8.11 24.46
N CYS A 99 16.22 -7.66 25.50
CA CYS A 99 16.63 -7.85 26.91
C CYS A 99 15.53 -8.54 27.75
N GLY A 100 14.71 -9.37 27.13
CA GLY A 100 13.66 -10.12 27.83
C GLY A 100 12.53 -9.25 28.38
N LYS A 101 12.07 -9.58 29.59
CA LYS A 101 10.97 -8.86 30.26
C LYS A 101 11.41 -7.45 30.67
N ARG A 102 10.63 -6.44 30.29
CA ARG A 102 10.79 -5.05 30.71
C ARG A 102 9.48 -4.51 31.27
N SER A 103 9.56 -3.41 32.04
CA SER A 103 8.40 -2.70 32.58
C SER A 103 7.52 -2.17 31.43
N ASP A 104 8.13 -1.57 30.41
CA ASP A 104 7.43 -1.15 29.20
C ASP A 104 7.06 -2.37 28.33
N PRO A 105 5.76 -2.65 28.13
CA PRO A 105 5.31 -3.77 27.32
C PRO A 105 5.81 -3.72 25.87
N GLN A 106 5.99 -2.52 25.30
CA GLN A 106 6.42 -2.34 23.93
C GLN A 106 7.89 -2.73 23.71
N LEU A 107 8.71 -2.68 24.77
CA LEU A 107 10.13 -3.03 24.72
C LEU A 107 10.41 -4.46 25.19
N ARG A 108 9.38 -5.24 25.49
CA ARG A 108 9.55 -6.66 25.84
C ARG A 108 10.06 -7.45 24.65
N SER A 109 10.88 -8.44 24.95
CA SER A 109 11.43 -9.37 23.96
C SER A 109 11.28 -10.80 24.45
N LYS A 110 11.09 -11.73 23.54
CA LYS A 110 11.16 -13.18 23.80
C LYS A 110 12.61 -13.63 24.05
N TYR A 111 13.57 -12.82 23.61
CA TYR A 111 15.01 -13.11 23.61
C TYR A 111 15.76 -12.24 24.63
N THR A 112 16.92 -12.73 25.08
CA THR A 112 17.77 -12.07 26.09
C THR A 112 19.22 -11.95 25.62
N ASP A 113 19.45 -11.97 24.32
CA ASP A 113 20.77 -11.95 23.68
C ASP A 113 21.43 -10.55 23.65
N GLY A 114 20.66 -9.50 24.00
CA GLY A 114 21.14 -8.12 24.00
C GLY A 114 21.29 -7.50 22.61
N LEU A 115 20.95 -8.23 21.55
CA LEU A 115 20.99 -7.74 20.16
C LEU A 115 19.90 -6.70 19.90
N ILE A 116 20.04 -5.99 18.81
CA ILE A 116 19.05 -5.01 18.33
C ILE A 116 18.15 -5.72 17.31
N GLY A 117 16.90 -5.92 17.67
CA GLY A 117 15.87 -6.50 16.79
C GLY A 117 14.79 -5.49 16.43
N TRP A 118 13.80 -5.94 15.69
CA TRP A 118 12.65 -5.12 15.33
C TRP A 118 11.63 -5.07 16.47
N GLN A 119 11.18 -3.88 16.81
CA GLN A 119 10.03 -3.69 17.71
C GLN A 119 8.73 -3.81 16.91
N LYS A 120 8.62 -3.05 15.82
CA LYS A 120 7.49 -3.02 14.91
C LYS A 120 7.89 -2.37 13.58
N LEU A 121 7.04 -2.55 12.58
CA LEU A 121 7.18 -1.95 11.25
C LEU A 121 5.92 -1.11 10.91
N PRO A 122 5.63 -0.03 11.66
CA PRO A 122 4.41 0.73 11.49
C PRO A 122 4.38 1.39 10.12
N ILE A 123 3.20 1.35 9.50
CA ILE A 123 2.98 2.08 8.26
C ILE A 123 3.08 3.59 8.48
N ARG A 124 3.70 4.27 7.55
CA ARG A 124 3.68 5.72 7.44
C ARG A 124 2.63 6.10 6.41
N SER A 125 1.50 6.61 6.90
CA SER A 125 0.31 6.84 6.09
C SER A 125 0.61 7.70 4.87
N GLN A 126 0.08 7.30 3.71
CA GLN A 126 0.34 7.96 2.44
C GLN A 126 -0.22 9.38 2.39
N ASP A 127 -1.31 9.66 3.08
CA ASP A 127 -1.95 10.98 3.16
C ASP A 127 -1.14 12.00 3.99
N THR A 128 -0.24 11.51 4.86
CA THR A 128 0.65 12.35 5.66
C THR A 128 1.98 12.66 4.97
N LEU A 129 2.26 12.04 3.83
CA LEU A 129 3.46 12.35 3.05
C LEU A 129 3.43 13.82 2.61
N TYR A 130 4.48 14.54 2.95
CA TYR A 130 4.69 15.91 2.52
C TYR A 130 5.63 15.98 1.31
N GLU A 131 6.80 15.30 1.39
CA GLU A 131 7.83 15.36 0.36
C GLU A 131 8.70 14.11 0.36
N TRP A 132 9.19 13.71 -0.84
CA TRP A 132 10.27 12.76 -1.04
C TRP A 132 11.60 13.49 -1.07
N LEU A 133 12.55 13.06 -0.25
CA LEU A 133 13.89 13.60 -0.23
C LEU A 133 14.81 12.82 -1.15
N TYR A 134 15.60 13.54 -1.93
CA TYR A 134 16.57 12.96 -2.86
C TYR A 134 17.99 13.40 -2.51
N ASP A 135 18.97 12.58 -2.87
CA ASP A 135 20.38 12.92 -2.84
C ASP A 135 20.80 13.61 -4.16
N ASP A 136 22.08 14.00 -4.24
CA ASP A 136 22.64 14.67 -5.42
C ASP A 136 22.68 13.77 -6.68
N ASN A 137 22.40 12.48 -6.54
CA ASN A 137 22.36 11.48 -7.61
C ASN A 137 20.93 11.03 -7.94
N ASP A 138 19.91 11.78 -7.52
CA ASP A 138 18.50 11.46 -7.70
C ASP A 138 18.03 10.15 -7.02
N ASN A 139 18.78 9.62 -6.05
CA ASN A 139 18.31 8.50 -5.23
C ASN A 139 17.49 8.99 -4.05
N ILE A 140 16.54 8.18 -3.62
CA ILE A 140 15.71 8.50 -2.46
C ILE A 140 16.57 8.47 -1.19
N ARG A 141 16.66 9.62 -0.50
CA ARG A 141 17.34 9.78 0.79
C ARG A 141 16.38 9.54 1.96
N GLY A 142 15.11 9.81 1.80
CA GLY A 142 14.10 9.67 2.84
C GLY A 142 12.77 10.28 2.45
N ILE A 143 11.91 10.44 3.46
CA ILE A 143 10.62 11.10 3.33
C ILE A 143 10.43 12.15 4.42
N ILE A 144 9.65 13.18 4.13
CA ILE A 144 9.12 14.10 5.13
C ILE A 144 7.63 13.82 5.28
N GLN A 145 7.20 13.61 6.52
CA GLN A 145 5.78 13.48 6.88
C GLN A 145 5.29 14.68 7.67
N ASN A 146 3.99 14.93 7.56
CA ASN A 146 3.28 15.96 8.29
C ASN A 146 2.01 15.36 8.92
N PRO A 147 2.17 14.51 9.98
CA PRO A 147 1.06 13.79 10.59
C PRO A 147 0.27 14.67 11.57
N PRO A 148 -1.06 14.45 11.69
CA PRO A 148 -1.84 15.02 12.76
C PRO A 148 -1.41 14.41 14.13
N PRO A 149 -1.73 15.05 15.28
CA PRO A 149 -2.47 16.30 15.43
C PRO A 149 -1.60 17.55 15.30
N ASP A 150 -0.29 17.43 15.46
CA ASP A 150 0.60 18.59 15.60
C ASP A 150 1.04 19.17 14.26
N PHE A 151 0.87 18.40 13.17
CA PHE A 151 1.31 18.79 11.82
C PHE A 151 2.78 19.23 11.76
N GLY A 152 3.62 18.66 12.63
CA GLY A 152 5.07 18.86 12.60
C GLY A 152 5.70 18.09 11.44
N PHE A 153 6.77 18.65 10.87
CA PHE A 153 7.54 17.95 9.85
C PHE A 153 8.48 16.93 10.49
N ILE A 154 8.35 15.67 10.09
CA ILE A 154 9.18 14.57 10.57
C ILE A 154 9.92 13.99 9.38
N GLU A 155 11.25 14.10 9.40
CA GLU A 155 12.11 13.47 8.41
C GLU A 155 12.42 12.02 8.82
N ILE A 156 12.21 11.08 7.91
CA ILE A 156 12.52 9.67 8.11
C ILE A 156 13.51 9.26 7.01
N PRO A 157 14.76 8.93 7.37
CA PRO A 157 15.79 8.55 6.41
C PRO A 157 15.50 7.18 5.80
N VAL A 158 15.98 6.95 4.57
CA VAL A 158 15.71 5.73 3.79
C VAL A 158 16.23 4.47 4.49
N GLU A 159 17.29 4.57 5.28
CA GLU A 159 17.86 3.45 6.06
C GLU A 159 16.92 2.91 7.13
N LYS A 160 15.90 3.69 7.48
CA LYS A 160 14.84 3.30 8.42
C LYS A 160 13.52 3.01 7.73
N LEU A 161 13.49 2.95 6.41
CA LEU A 161 12.28 2.75 5.63
C LEU A 161 12.31 1.43 4.85
N LEU A 162 11.21 0.70 4.92
CA LEU A 162 10.86 -0.33 3.95
C LEU A 162 9.82 0.25 3.00
N LEU A 163 10.22 0.43 1.74
CA LEU A 163 9.36 0.98 0.70
C LEU A 163 8.87 -0.15 -0.21
N PHE A 164 7.58 -0.40 -0.18
CA PHE A 164 6.88 -1.30 -1.10
C PHE A 164 6.17 -0.50 -2.16
N LYS A 165 6.25 -0.92 -3.40
CA LYS A 165 5.60 -0.22 -4.51
C LYS A 165 5.18 -1.18 -5.61
N THR A 166 4.13 -0.81 -6.31
CA THR A 166 3.76 -1.43 -7.57
C THR A 166 4.75 -1.03 -8.66
N LYS A 167 4.55 -1.52 -9.87
CA LYS A 167 5.39 -1.13 -11.01
C LYS A 167 5.37 0.38 -11.19
N SER A 168 6.51 1.02 -11.03
CA SER A 168 6.72 2.44 -11.30
C SER A 168 7.43 2.63 -12.65
N ARG A 169 7.31 3.85 -13.18
CA ARG A 169 8.03 4.29 -14.38
C ARG A 169 8.97 5.43 -14.00
N LYS A 170 10.05 5.61 -14.74
CA LYS A 170 10.98 6.75 -14.61
C LYS A 170 11.52 7.00 -13.20
N GLY A 171 11.72 5.95 -12.40
CA GLY A 171 12.28 6.09 -11.05
C GLY A 171 11.33 6.69 -10.01
N ASN A 172 10.05 6.92 -10.33
CA ASN A 172 9.08 7.46 -9.38
C ASN A 172 8.97 6.54 -8.14
N PRO A 173 9.13 7.07 -6.91
CA PRO A 173 8.95 6.31 -5.67
C PRO A 173 7.51 5.90 -5.44
N GLU A 174 6.55 6.70 -5.88
CA GLU A 174 5.14 6.39 -5.87
C GLU A 174 4.83 5.45 -7.03
N GLY A 175 4.53 4.19 -6.75
CA GLY A 175 4.05 3.26 -7.76
C GLY A 175 2.69 3.70 -8.32
N ARG A 176 2.13 2.88 -9.19
CA ARG A 176 0.80 3.15 -9.75
C ARG A 176 -0.25 2.28 -9.08
N SER A 177 -1.29 2.88 -8.51
CA SER A 177 -2.44 2.16 -7.96
C SER A 177 -3.02 1.16 -8.97
N ILE A 178 -3.35 -0.06 -8.52
CA ILE A 178 -4.07 -1.03 -9.35
C ILE A 178 -5.48 -0.54 -9.69
N LEU A 179 -6.04 0.35 -8.87
CA LEU A 179 -7.38 0.93 -9.06
C LEU A 179 -7.40 2.00 -10.16
N ARG A 180 -6.24 2.47 -10.60
CA ARG A 180 -6.10 3.54 -11.58
C ARG A 180 -6.91 3.29 -12.86
N ASN A 181 -6.93 2.06 -13.35
CA ASN A 181 -7.65 1.73 -14.58
C ASN A 181 -9.17 1.67 -14.37
N ALA A 182 -9.62 1.31 -13.17
CA ALA A 182 -11.03 1.26 -12.81
C ALA A 182 -11.64 2.66 -12.57
N TYR A 183 -10.80 3.67 -12.30
CA TYR A 183 -11.24 5.03 -11.96
C TYR A 183 -12.14 5.65 -13.03
N ILE A 184 -11.78 5.56 -14.31
CA ILE A 184 -12.57 6.14 -15.40
C ILE A 184 -13.96 5.52 -15.47
N THR A 185 -14.04 4.21 -15.40
CA THR A 185 -15.32 3.47 -15.43
C THR A 185 -16.20 3.90 -14.24
N ARG A 186 -15.66 3.93 -13.04
CA ARG A 186 -16.38 4.37 -11.84
C ARG A 186 -16.86 5.82 -11.95
N ARG A 187 -16.01 6.73 -12.43
CA ARG A 187 -16.38 8.14 -12.64
C ARG A 187 -17.54 8.31 -13.61
N LEU A 188 -17.58 7.51 -14.67
CA LEU A 188 -18.69 7.52 -15.62
C LEU A 188 -19.97 7.01 -14.98
N THR A 189 -19.92 5.90 -14.25
CA THR A 189 -21.06 5.33 -13.53
C THR A 189 -21.61 6.31 -12.47
N HIS A 190 -20.76 6.97 -11.71
CA HIS A 190 -21.19 8.01 -10.75
C HIS A 190 -21.80 9.24 -11.45
N ARG A 191 -21.30 9.64 -12.61
CA ARG A 191 -21.90 10.73 -13.40
C ARG A 191 -23.26 10.32 -13.96
N GLU A 192 -23.46 9.07 -14.33
CA GLU A 192 -24.76 8.55 -14.76
C GLU A 192 -25.81 8.64 -13.66
N ILE A 193 -25.45 8.32 -12.41
CA ILE A 193 -26.33 8.48 -11.25
C ILE A 193 -26.65 9.96 -10.99
N THR A 194 -25.69 10.86 -11.18
CA THR A 194 -25.89 12.31 -10.96
C THR A 194 -26.63 12.99 -12.12
N VAL A 195 -26.63 12.41 -13.32
CA VAL A 195 -27.33 12.92 -14.53
C VAL A 195 -28.83 12.53 -14.53
N GLN A 196 -29.37 11.96 -13.46
CA GLN A 196 -30.82 11.73 -13.32
C GLN A 196 -31.69 13.00 -13.52
N GLY A 197 -31.09 14.18 -13.67
CA GLY A 197 -31.79 15.42 -14.02
C GLY A 197 -32.03 15.65 -15.50
N ASN A 198 -31.47 14.85 -16.44
CA ASN A 198 -31.74 15.03 -17.87
C ASN A 198 -32.27 13.75 -18.54
N PRO A 199 -33.58 13.59 -18.66
CA PRO A 199 -34.22 12.38 -19.18
C PRO A 199 -33.77 11.99 -20.62
N ARG A 200 -33.31 12.95 -21.42
CA ARG A 200 -32.86 12.68 -22.80
C ARG A 200 -31.50 11.99 -22.84
N VAL A 201 -30.57 12.39 -21.95
CA VAL A 201 -29.25 11.77 -21.85
C VAL A 201 -29.36 10.37 -21.28
N TYR A 202 -30.18 10.18 -20.26
CA TYR A 202 -30.46 8.87 -19.67
C TYR A 202 -31.07 7.90 -20.69
N LYS A 203 -32.00 8.37 -21.50
CA LYS A 203 -32.64 7.54 -22.54
C LYS A 203 -31.59 7.12 -23.61
N ALA A 204 -30.74 8.04 -24.08
CA ALA A 204 -29.72 7.74 -25.08
C ALA A 204 -28.67 6.74 -24.55
N LEU A 205 -28.27 6.87 -23.28
CA LEU A 205 -27.33 5.94 -22.65
C LEU A 205 -27.94 4.56 -22.45
N ARG A 206 -29.20 4.49 -22.01
CA ARG A 206 -29.93 3.23 -21.86
C ARG A 206 -30.12 2.50 -23.20
N ASP A 207 -30.46 3.23 -24.24
CA ASP A 207 -30.69 2.68 -25.56
C ASP A 207 -29.37 2.14 -26.16
N ASN A 208 -28.23 2.86 -26.00
CA ASN A 208 -26.92 2.37 -26.36
C ASN A 208 -26.47 1.14 -25.55
N LEU A 209 -26.77 1.08 -24.25
CA LEU A 209 -26.46 -0.07 -23.42
C LEU A 209 -27.27 -1.30 -23.82
N ALA A 210 -28.55 -1.12 -24.20
CA ALA A 210 -29.39 -2.19 -24.69
C ALA A 210 -28.86 -2.78 -26.00
N ASP A 211 -28.36 -1.93 -26.90
CA ASP A 211 -27.76 -2.35 -28.18
C ASP A 211 -26.46 -3.12 -27.96
N VAL A 212 -25.60 -2.65 -27.06
CA VAL A 212 -24.36 -3.34 -26.69
C VAL A 212 -24.65 -4.70 -26.03
N LEU A 213 -25.64 -4.77 -25.15
CA LEU A 213 -26.06 -6.02 -24.50
C LEU A 213 -26.69 -7.00 -25.51
N ALA A 214 -27.43 -6.51 -26.50
CA ALA A 214 -27.99 -7.34 -27.57
C ALA A 214 -26.89 -7.95 -28.44
N GLU A 215 -25.87 -7.16 -28.78
CA GLU A 215 -24.71 -7.61 -29.57
C GLU A 215 -23.84 -8.62 -28.79
N LEU A 216 -23.59 -8.37 -27.50
CA LEU A 216 -22.89 -9.34 -26.63
C LEU A 216 -23.65 -10.66 -26.52
N LYS A 217 -24.97 -10.65 -26.48
CA LYS A 217 -25.78 -11.89 -26.49
C LYS A 217 -25.71 -12.62 -27.84
N ARG A 218 -25.64 -11.91 -28.95
CA ARG A 218 -25.41 -12.50 -30.29
C ARG A 218 -24.06 -13.21 -30.39
N ILE A 219 -23.00 -12.55 -29.93
CA ILE A 219 -21.64 -13.13 -29.94
C ILE A 219 -21.57 -14.39 -29.05
N LYS A 220 -22.33 -14.43 -27.97
CA LYS A 220 -22.33 -15.57 -27.04
C LYS A 220 -23.19 -16.76 -27.51
N ALA A 221 -24.05 -16.55 -28.50
CA ALA A 221 -24.98 -17.55 -29.05
C ALA A 221 -24.48 -18.18 -30.36
N GLY A 222 -23.40 -17.68 -30.96
CA GLY A 222 -22.71 -18.25 -32.14
C GLY A 222 -21.39 -18.88 -31.78
#